data_d75f49487921009339d696cf5c8ad789
#
_entry.id   d75f49487921009339d696cf5c8ad789
#
_cell.length_a   1.000
_cell.length_b   1.000
_cell.length_c   1.000
_cell.angle_alpha   90.00
_cell.angle_beta   90.00
_cell.angle_gamma   90.00
#
_symmetry.space_group_name_H-M   'P 1'
#
loop_
_entity.id
_entity.type
_entity.pdbx_description
1 polymer ?
#
loop_
_entity_poly.entity_id
_entity_poly.type
_entity_poly.pdbx_seq_one_letter_code
_entity_poly.pdbx_strand_id
1 'polypeptide(L)'
;MRKSKCENRNSKFVTGVTSSEFRFSRFVFRAARNQGSALTEYAIVLIVLLTFLFGIMDFSRFLYTYHFVSDIAREGTRYAVVRGATFGTTSCASTSTFACNATAVNVQSYVQGLTPPGITPSSLTVTTTWPGTAPAGAATSCNTANGNNSPGCLVQVAVSYPYKFMLPFLPKSSSTWTVSSTSVMVISQ
;
A
#
# COMPACT_ATOMS: atom_id res chain seq x y z
N MET A 1 -72.75 -55.12 -17.91
CA MET A 1 -73.28 -54.54 -16.66
C MET A 1 -72.27 -53.50 -16.16
N ARG A 2 -72.64 -52.19 -16.30
CA ARG A 2 -72.79 -51.20 -15.22
C ARG A 2 -71.51 -50.97 -14.42
N LYS A 3 -71.01 -49.73 -14.20
CA LYS A 3 -71.52 -48.34 -14.17
C LYS A 3 -70.25 -47.46 -14.12
N SER A 4 -70.03 -46.49 -14.94
CA SER A 4 -70.10 -45.05 -14.75
C SER A 4 -70.04 -44.52 -13.32
N LYS A 5 -69.05 -43.68 -13.01
CA LYS A 5 -69.38 -42.44 -12.31
C LYS A 5 -68.27 -41.39 -12.55
N CYS A 6 -68.74 -40.28 -13.03
CA CYS A 6 -68.12 -39.01 -13.27
C CYS A 6 -67.84 -38.24 -11.96
N GLU A 7 -67.12 -37.14 -12.15
CA GLU A 7 -67.26 -35.88 -11.39
C GLU A 7 -66.36 -35.72 -10.15
N ASN A 8 -65.53 -34.74 -10.07
CA ASN A 8 -65.89 -33.35 -9.88
C ASN A 8 -64.72 -32.40 -10.14
N ARG A 9 -65.04 -31.37 -10.90
CA ARG A 9 -64.23 -30.19 -11.19
C ARG A 9 -64.37 -29.22 -10.01
N ASN A 10 -63.28 -28.74 -9.41
CA ASN A 10 -63.34 -27.47 -8.72
C ASN A 10 -62.05 -26.67 -8.95
N SER A 11 -62.20 -25.73 -9.81
CA SER A 11 -61.33 -24.58 -9.99
C SER A 11 -61.37 -23.68 -8.76
N LYS A 12 -60.23 -23.37 -8.17
CA LYS A 12 -60.07 -22.11 -7.44
C LYS A 12 -58.84 -21.40 -7.91
N PHE A 13 -59.15 -20.39 -8.68
CA PHE A 13 -58.34 -19.25 -9.06
C PHE A 13 -58.06 -18.47 -7.80
N VAL A 14 -56.80 -18.35 -7.38
CA VAL A 14 -56.36 -17.31 -6.44
C VAL A 14 -55.17 -16.64 -7.04
N THR A 15 -55.42 -15.40 -7.41
CA THR A 15 -54.48 -14.34 -7.77
C THR A 15 -53.50 -14.07 -6.66
N GLY A 16 -52.25 -13.78 -7.03
CA GLY A 16 -51.51 -12.74 -6.37
C GLY A 16 -50.20 -13.13 -5.72
N VAL A 17 -49.27 -12.36 -6.11
CA VAL A 17 -47.99 -12.01 -5.47
C VAL A 17 -46.76 -12.66 -6.04
N THR A 18 -46.16 -11.89 -6.88
CA THR A 18 -44.79 -11.96 -7.35
C THR A 18 -43.80 -11.92 -6.17
N SER A 19 -43.25 -13.04 -5.83
CA SER A 19 -41.95 -13.11 -5.15
C SER A 19 -41.01 -13.82 -6.11
N SER A 20 -40.02 -13.09 -6.54
CA SER A 20 -38.90 -13.59 -7.30
C SER A 20 -38.13 -14.58 -6.43
N GLU A 21 -38.63 -15.77 -6.38
CA GLU A 21 -37.91 -16.91 -5.83
C GLU A 21 -36.72 -17.17 -6.75
N PHE A 22 -35.54 -16.72 -6.29
CA PHE A 22 -34.29 -17.22 -6.77
C PHE A 22 -34.31 -18.74 -6.58
N ARG A 23 -34.83 -19.44 -7.59
CA ARG A 23 -34.69 -20.87 -7.69
C ARG A 23 -33.21 -21.18 -7.83
N PHE A 24 -32.52 -21.30 -6.71
CA PHE A 24 -31.33 -22.12 -6.65
C PHE A 24 -31.77 -23.49 -7.18
N SER A 25 -31.52 -23.69 -8.46
CA SER A 25 -31.62 -24.99 -9.09
C SER A 25 -30.81 -25.93 -8.19
N ARG A 26 -31.54 -26.78 -7.45
CA ARG A 26 -30.91 -27.91 -6.79
C ARG A 26 -30.29 -28.72 -7.91
N PHE A 27 -29.03 -28.45 -8.19
CA PHE A 27 -28.19 -29.39 -8.86
C PHE A 27 -28.17 -30.62 -7.95
N VAL A 28 -29.12 -31.52 -8.22
CA VAL A 28 -29.08 -32.87 -7.70
C VAL A 28 -27.84 -33.50 -8.35
N PHE A 29 -26.71 -33.37 -7.67
CA PHE A 29 -25.54 -34.15 -7.95
C PHE A 29 -25.93 -35.63 -7.72
N ARG A 30 -26.39 -36.27 -8.78
CA ARG A 30 -26.51 -37.72 -8.85
C ARG A 30 -25.07 -38.24 -8.74
N ALA A 31 -24.70 -38.58 -7.52
CA ALA A 31 -23.42 -39.17 -7.19
C ALA A 31 -23.29 -40.51 -7.93
N ALA A 32 -22.79 -40.45 -9.15
CA ALA A 32 -22.16 -41.61 -9.77
C ALA A 32 -20.96 -41.98 -8.87
N ARG A 33 -20.94 -43.17 -8.37
CA ARG A 33 -20.15 -43.71 -7.25
C ARG A 33 -18.62 -43.55 -7.32
N ASN A 34 -18.05 -42.95 -8.36
CA ASN A 34 -16.61 -42.71 -8.56
C ASN A 34 -16.26 -41.29 -9.04
N GLN A 35 -17.21 -40.36 -9.19
CA GLN A 35 -16.90 -38.99 -9.67
C GLN A 35 -16.64 -38.01 -8.52
N GLY A 36 -16.93 -38.37 -7.26
CA GLY A 36 -16.69 -37.52 -6.11
C GLY A 36 -15.20 -37.34 -5.76
N SER A 37 -14.39 -38.34 -6.02
CA SER A 37 -12.95 -38.32 -5.76
C SER A 37 -12.22 -37.28 -6.63
N ALA A 38 -12.51 -37.19 -7.91
CA ALA A 38 -11.87 -36.24 -8.83
C ALA A 38 -12.25 -34.79 -8.50
N LEU A 39 -13.49 -34.52 -8.04
CA LEU A 39 -13.89 -33.18 -7.64
C LEU A 39 -13.19 -32.68 -6.37
N THR A 40 -13.00 -33.55 -5.38
CA THR A 40 -12.27 -33.20 -4.16
C THR A 40 -10.79 -32.96 -4.43
N GLU A 41 -10.18 -33.78 -5.28
CA GLU A 41 -8.79 -33.61 -5.71
C GLU A 41 -8.61 -32.29 -6.44
N TYR A 42 -9.47 -31.97 -7.41
CA TYR A 42 -9.45 -30.70 -8.12
C TYR A 42 -9.65 -29.51 -7.17
N ALA A 43 -10.57 -29.61 -6.21
CA ALA A 43 -10.81 -28.54 -5.24
C ALA A 43 -9.59 -28.24 -4.37
N ILE A 44 -8.87 -29.26 -3.92
CA ILE A 44 -7.65 -29.09 -3.13
C ILE A 44 -6.54 -28.43 -3.97
N VAL A 45 -6.33 -28.93 -5.20
CA VAL A 45 -5.33 -28.35 -6.13
C VAL A 45 -5.66 -26.88 -6.43
N LEU A 46 -6.94 -26.55 -6.62
CA LEU A 46 -7.38 -25.19 -6.91
C LEU A 46 -7.13 -24.24 -5.73
N ILE A 47 -7.38 -24.67 -4.49
CA ILE A 47 -7.11 -23.89 -3.28
C ILE A 47 -5.61 -23.60 -3.16
N VAL A 48 -4.76 -24.62 -3.36
CA VAL A 48 -3.31 -24.46 -3.33
C VAL A 48 -2.85 -23.50 -4.42
N LEU A 49 -3.37 -23.65 -5.65
CA LEU A 49 -3.04 -22.78 -6.77
C LEU A 49 -3.42 -21.32 -6.49
N LEU A 50 -4.65 -21.08 -6.00
CA LEU A 50 -5.10 -19.73 -5.66
C LEU A 50 -4.28 -19.12 -4.53
N THR A 51 -3.94 -19.89 -3.51
CA THR A 51 -3.08 -19.42 -2.42
C THR A 51 -1.71 -18.97 -2.95
N PHE A 52 -1.15 -19.71 -3.89
CA PHE A 52 0.13 -19.38 -4.51
C PHE A 52 0.03 -18.10 -5.36
N LEU A 53 -1.02 -17.96 -6.17
CA LEU A 53 -1.25 -16.77 -6.99
C LEU A 53 -1.42 -15.50 -6.14
N PHE A 54 -2.23 -15.57 -5.10
CA PHE A 54 -2.40 -14.45 -4.18
C PHE A 54 -1.12 -14.13 -3.41
N GLY A 55 -0.35 -15.16 -3.04
CA GLY A 55 0.95 -14.99 -2.39
C GLY A 55 1.94 -14.20 -3.25
N ILE A 56 2.05 -14.56 -4.54
CA ILE A 56 2.92 -13.84 -5.49
C ILE A 56 2.44 -12.40 -5.68
N MET A 57 1.13 -12.17 -5.78
CA MET A 57 0.57 -10.83 -5.95
C MET A 57 0.88 -9.93 -4.73
N ASP A 58 0.70 -10.44 -3.53
CA ASP A 58 0.93 -9.68 -2.30
C ASP A 58 2.43 -9.40 -2.10
N PHE A 59 3.28 -10.38 -2.40
CA PHE A 59 4.72 -10.21 -2.37
C PHE A 59 5.22 -9.17 -3.39
N SER A 60 4.64 -9.15 -4.59
CA SER A 60 4.97 -8.15 -5.62
C SER A 60 4.62 -6.74 -5.16
N ARG A 61 3.46 -6.56 -4.49
CA ARG A 61 3.08 -5.28 -3.89
C ARG A 61 4.02 -4.85 -2.76
N PHE A 62 4.48 -5.80 -1.95
CA PHE A 62 5.47 -5.54 -0.91
C PHE A 62 6.79 -5.05 -1.50
N LEU A 63 7.32 -5.73 -2.54
CA LEU A 63 8.54 -5.32 -3.23
C LEU A 63 8.40 -3.94 -3.87
N TYR A 64 7.27 -3.67 -4.51
CA TYR A 64 6.96 -2.35 -5.06
C TYR A 64 7.05 -1.25 -3.99
N THR A 65 6.42 -1.47 -2.83
CA THR A 65 6.47 -0.53 -1.70
C THR A 65 7.90 -0.36 -1.18
N TYR A 66 8.67 -1.44 -1.10
CA TYR A 66 10.07 -1.41 -0.65
C TYR A 66 10.94 -0.56 -1.57
N HIS A 67 10.85 -0.77 -2.88
CA HIS A 67 11.56 0.04 -3.87
C HIS A 67 11.14 1.50 -3.82
N PHE A 68 9.84 1.76 -3.75
CA PHE A 68 9.33 3.12 -3.63
C PHE A 68 9.89 3.85 -2.40
N VAL A 69 9.84 3.24 -1.21
CA VAL A 69 10.35 3.87 0.02
C VAL A 69 11.85 4.17 -0.08
N SER A 70 12.61 3.31 -0.76
CA SER A 70 14.04 3.54 -1.00
C SER A 70 14.29 4.69 -1.98
N ASP A 71 13.53 4.76 -3.06
CA ASP A 71 13.66 5.80 -4.07
C ASP A 71 13.24 7.18 -3.54
N ILE A 72 12.11 7.24 -2.86
CA ILE A 72 11.60 8.50 -2.33
C ILE A 72 12.47 9.08 -1.21
N ALA A 73 13.17 8.24 -0.44
CA ALA A 73 14.14 8.70 0.53
C ALA A 73 15.31 9.42 -0.15
N ARG A 74 15.79 8.90 -1.28
CA ARG A 74 16.84 9.54 -2.09
C ARG A 74 16.36 10.84 -2.71
N GLU A 75 15.13 10.85 -3.24
CA GLU A 75 14.56 12.04 -3.87
C GLU A 75 14.31 13.15 -2.85
N GLY A 76 13.78 12.81 -1.66
CA GLY A 76 13.64 13.75 -0.54
C GLY A 76 14.99 14.33 -0.11
N THR A 77 16.05 13.51 -0.09
CA THR A 77 17.39 13.97 0.25
C THR A 77 17.95 14.91 -0.84
N ARG A 78 17.75 14.61 -2.12
CA ARG A 78 18.15 15.49 -3.23
C ARG A 78 17.45 16.85 -3.14
N TYR A 79 16.16 16.86 -2.82
CA TYR A 79 15.41 18.08 -2.59
C TYR A 79 16.02 18.93 -1.47
N ALA A 80 16.40 18.29 -0.35
CA ALA A 80 17.00 18.96 0.80
C ALA A 80 18.43 19.45 0.51
N VAL A 81 19.24 18.68 -0.25
CA VAL A 81 20.62 19.00 -0.64
C VAL A 81 20.72 20.28 -1.46
N VAL A 82 19.82 20.46 -2.41
CA VAL A 82 19.81 21.64 -3.28
C VAL A 82 19.32 22.89 -2.55
N ARG A 83 18.53 22.72 -1.49
CA ARG A 83 17.89 23.81 -0.75
C ARG A 83 18.45 23.99 0.65
N GLY A 84 19.76 24.01 0.77
CA GLY A 84 20.47 24.31 2.01
C GLY A 84 20.43 25.80 2.41
N ALA A 85 21.24 26.18 3.38
CA ALA A 85 21.22 27.51 3.99
C ALA A 85 21.52 28.65 3.02
N THR A 86 22.26 28.40 1.94
CA THR A 86 22.65 29.44 0.98
C THR A 86 21.73 29.53 -0.25
N PHE A 87 20.77 28.61 -0.38
CA PHE A 87 19.84 28.61 -1.52
C PHE A 87 18.86 29.79 -1.51
N GLY A 88 18.48 30.28 -0.33
CA GLY A 88 17.60 31.41 -0.18
C GLY A 88 17.80 32.15 1.14
N THR A 89 17.31 33.37 1.23
CA THR A 89 17.46 34.21 2.43
C THR A 89 16.47 33.88 3.55
N THR A 90 15.45 33.08 3.25
CA THR A 90 14.37 32.75 4.19
C THR A 90 13.99 31.27 4.11
N SER A 91 13.54 30.72 5.24
CA SER A 91 12.94 29.37 5.26
C SER A 91 11.70 29.31 4.40
N CYS A 92 11.48 28.20 3.71
CA CYS A 92 10.25 27.99 2.97
C CYS A 92 9.05 28.01 3.94
N ALA A 93 8.16 28.96 3.77
CA ALA A 93 6.80 28.85 4.31
C ALA A 93 6.11 27.66 3.63
N SER A 94 5.10 27.09 4.25
CA SER A 94 4.38 25.87 3.80
C SER A 94 3.77 25.95 2.39
N THR A 95 3.76 27.12 1.79
CA THR A 95 3.33 27.41 0.43
C THR A 95 4.54 27.84 -0.40
N SER A 96 5.03 26.90 -1.19
CA SER A 96 5.96 26.95 -2.32
C SER A 96 6.43 28.32 -2.81
N THR A 97 7.50 28.84 -2.26
CA THR A 97 8.38 29.75 -2.97
C THR A 97 9.63 28.98 -3.39
N PHE A 98 9.98 29.05 -4.67
CA PHE A 98 11.10 28.27 -5.23
C PHE A 98 12.49 28.71 -4.73
N ALA A 99 12.58 29.81 -4.02
CA ALA A 99 13.82 30.42 -3.57
C ALA A 99 13.92 30.49 -2.04
N CYS A 100 13.82 29.35 -1.38
CA CYS A 100 13.84 29.28 0.08
C CYS A 100 14.53 28.02 0.58
N ASN A 101 15.07 28.06 1.80
CA ASN A 101 15.72 26.94 2.44
C ASN A 101 14.71 25.87 2.84
N ALA A 102 15.00 24.60 2.54
CA ALA A 102 14.08 23.52 2.89
C ALA A 102 14.04 23.29 4.40
N THR A 103 12.82 23.21 4.93
CA THR A 103 12.52 22.72 6.29
C THR A 103 12.11 21.25 6.26
N ALA A 104 12.10 20.59 7.40
CA ALA A 104 11.63 19.19 7.49
C ALA A 104 10.19 19.03 6.96
N VAL A 105 9.33 20.02 7.22
CA VAL A 105 7.94 20.03 6.74
C VAL A 105 7.85 20.13 5.21
N ASN A 106 8.74 20.93 4.58
CA ASN A 106 8.77 21.05 3.13
C ASN A 106 9.25 19.77 2.47
N VAL A 107 10.28 19.12 3.03
CA VAL A 107 10.74 17.81 2.55
C VAL A 107 9.63 16.76 2.69
N GLN A 108 8.93 16.74 3.82
CA GLN A 108 7.80 15.84 4.03
C GLN A 108 6.68 16.09 3.00
N SER A 109 6.26 17.33 2.80
CA SER A 109 5.21 17.67 1.83
C SER A 109 5.61 17.32 0.40
N TYR A 110 6.88 17.56 0.03
CA TYR A 110 7.42 17.20 -1.28
C TYR A 110 7.37 15.69 -1.49
N VAL A 111 7.88 14.91 -0.53
CA VAL A 111 7.91 13.45 -0.56
C VAL A 111 6.49 12.87 -0.62
N GLN A 112 5.57 13.41 0.17
CA GLN A 112 4.16 12.99 0.15
C GLN A 112 3.46 13.31 -1.17
N GLY A 113 3.83 14.41 -1.84
CA GLY A 113 3.32 14.79 -3.15
C GLY A 113 3.76 13.86 -4.30
N LEU A 114 4.84 13.12 -4.11
CA LEU A 114 5.37 12.17 -5.10
C LEU A 114 4.83 10.74 -4.92
N THR A 115 3.89 10.51 -4.00
CA THR A 115 3.36 9.17 -3.74
C THR A 115 2.56 8.63 -4.93
N PRO A 116 2.87 7.40 -5.40
CA PRO A 116 2.17 6.79 -6.51
C PRO A 116 0.81 6.19 -6.08
N PRO A 117 -0.07 5.86 -7.03
CA PRO A 117 -1.31 5.18 -6.75
C PRO A 117 -1.11 3.89 -5.96
N GLY A 118 -1.93 3.67 -4.94
CA GLY A 118 -1.88 2.49 -4.07
C GLY A 118 -1.07 2.67 -2.78
N ILE A 119 -0.38 3.79 -2.60
CA ILE A 119 0.28 4.18 -1.35
C ILE A 119 -0.44 5.41 -0.78
N THR A 120 -0.81 5.35 0.50
CA THR A 120 -1.50 6.45 1.17
C THR A 120 -0.48 7.48 1.67
N PRO A 121 -0.49 8.73 1.14
CA PRO A 121 0.49 9.77 1.52
C PRO A 121 0.54 10.06 3.02
N SER A 122 -0.62 10.08 3.68
CA SER A 122 -0.72 10.35 5.12
C SER A 122 -0.13 9.25 6.01
N SER A 123 0.04 8.04 5.49
CA SER A 123 0.67 6.93 6.20
C SER A 123 2.20 6.92 6.05
N LEU A 124 2.73 7.77 5.17
CA LEU A 124 4.16 7.91 4.96
C LEU A 124 4.76 8.83 6.01
N THR A 125 5.61 8.28 6.86
CA THR A 125 6.35 9.06 7.86
C THR A 125 7.70 9.45 7.29
N VAL A 126 7.96 10.75 7.21
CA VAL A 126 9.22 11.31 6.70
C VAL A 126 9.90 12.09 7.82
N THR A 127 11.11 11.73 8.15
CA THR A 127 11.92 12.43 9.16
C THR A 127 13.18 12.97 8.49
N THR A 128 13.31 14.27 8.46
CA THR A 128 14.49 14.96 7.93
C THR A 128 15.30 15.52 9.09
N THR A 129 16.57 15.20 9.13
CA THR A 129 17.49 15.67 10.15
C THR A 129 18.76 16.25 9.53
N TRP A 130 19.27 17.30 10.13
CA TRP A 130 20.56 17.92 9.81
C TRP A 130 21.49 17.68 11.02
N PRO A 131 22.30 16.62 10.98
CA PRO A 131 23.10 16.23 12.15
C PRO A 131 24.21 17.23 12.50
N GLY A 132 24.44 18.25 11.67
CA GLY A 132 25.50 19.23 11.89
C GLY A 132 26.89 18.63 11.79
N THR A 133 27.06 17.58 11.00
CA THR A 133 28.34 16.90 10.78
C THR A 133 28.73 17.00 9.32
N ALA A 134 30.03 17.10 9.06
CA ALA A 134 30.61 17.00 7.73
C ALA A 134 31.06 15.55 7.45
N PRO A 135 31.18 15.15 6.15
CA PRO A 135 31.84 13.92 5.79
C PRO A 135 33.28 13.85 6.33
N ALA A 136 33.77 12.66 6.60
CA ALA A 136 35.16 12.46 7.03
C ALA A 136 36.14 13.09 6.02
N GLY A 137 37.02 13.96 6.50
CA GLY A 137 38.02 14.67 5.68
C GLY A 137 37.55 16.00 5.06
N ALA A 138 36.31 16.43 5.31
CA ALA A 138 35.84 17.73 4.85
C ALA A 138 36.43 18.89 5.69
N ALA A 139 36.84 19.97 5.02
CA ALA A 139 37.35 21.16 5.69
C ALA A 139 36.24 22.03 6.34
N THR A 140 34.99 21.73 6.09
CA THR A 140 33.85 22.53 6.53
C THR A 140 33.46 22.16 7.97
N SER A 141 33.42 23.14 8.86
CA SER A 141 32.90 22.97 10.21
C SER A 141 31.36 23.08 10.20
N CYS A 142 30.71 21.95 10.25
CA CYS A 142 29.26 21.87 10.42
C CYS A 142 28.96 21.94 11.91
N ASN A 143 28.55 23.09 12.40
CA ASN A 143 28.14 23.26 13.79
C ASN A 143 26.82 24.06 13.86
N THR A 144 26.22 24.05 15.02
CA THR A 144 24.96 24.78 15.27
C THR A 144 25.09 26.30 15.10
N ALA A 145 26.28 26.86 15.23
CA ALA A 145 26.53 28.29 15.08
C ALA A 145 26.49 28.73 13.62
N ASN A 146 26.91 27.87 12.68
CA ASN A 146 26.93 28.16 11.24
C ASN A 146 25.67 27.64 10.49
N GLY A 147 24.73 27.07 11.20
CA GLY A 147 23.56 26.40 10.65
C GLY A 147 23.87 24.96 10.20
N ASN A 148 23.09 24.01 10.71
CA ASN A 148 23.28 22.59 10.42
C ASN A 148 23.00 22.24 8.95
N ASN A 149 22.35 23.12 8.20
CA ASN A 149 22.01 22.99 6.78
C ASN A 149 22.96 23.75 5.85
N SER A 150 24.15 24.15 6.36
CA SER A 150 25.17 24.82 5.56
C SER A 150 25.77 23.91 4.48
N PRO A 151 26.27 24.48 3.37
CA PRO A 151 26.97 23.72 2.34
C PRO A 151 28.13 22.90 2.93
N GLY A 152 28.30 21.69 2.45
CA GLY A 152 29.30 20.75 2.98
C GLY A 152 28.85 19.94 4.19
N CYS A 153 27.72 20.24 4.80
CA CYS A 153 27.12 19.48 5.87
C CYS A 153 26.28 18.31 5.38
N LEU A 154 26.05 17.33 6.24
CA LEU A 154 25.19 16.18 5.91
C LEU A 154 23.72 16.50 6.17
N VAL A 155 22.86 16.03 5.28
CA VAL A 155 21.42 15.93 5.50
C VAL A 155 21.01 14.46 5.42
N GLN A 156 20.14 14.05 6.32
CA GLN A 156 19.61 12.71 6.39
C GLN A 156 18.08 12.75 6.29
N VAL A 157 17.54 11.97 5.37
CA VAL A 157 16.09 11.78 5.21
C VAL A 157 15.78 10.31 5.43
N ALA A 158 15.01 10.04 6.45
CA ALA A 158 14.47 8.72 6.75
C ALA A 158 12.98 8.68 6.39
N VAL A 159 12.60 7.70 5.59
CA VAL A 159 11.22 7.48 5.17
C VAL A 159 10.77 6.12 5.66
N SER A 160 9.58 6.03 6.23
CA SER A 160 8.99 4.78 6.67
C SER A 160 7.52 4.69 6.29
N TYR A 161 7.09 3.47 5.94
CA TYR A 161 5.72 3.16 5.53
C TYR A 161 5.24 1.87 6.19
N PRO A 162 4.05 1.87 6.86
CA PRO A 162 3.47 0.68 7.46
C PRO A 162 2.74 -0.15 6.40
N TYR A 163 3.36 -1.24 5.96
CA TYR A 163 2.76 -2.18 5.01
C TYR A 163 1.89 -3.22 5.71
N LYS A 164 0.72 -3.51 5.14
CA LYS A 164 -0.18 -4.57 5.61
C LYS A 164 -0.34 -5.62 4.53
N PHE A 165 -0.08 -6.88 4.88
CA PHE A 165 -0.37 -8.01 4.01
C PHE A 165 -1.88 -8.25 3.91
N MET A 166 -2.36 -8.56 2.71
CA MET A 166 -3.79 -8.84 2.48
C MET A 166 -4.15 -10.31 2.72
N LEU A 167 -3.17 -11.21 2.78
CA LEU A 167 -3.39 -12.64 2.96
C LEU A 167 -3.79 -12.95 4.41
N PRO A 168 -5.02 -13.45 4.66
CA PRO A 168 -5.50 -13.74 6.00
C PRO A 168 -4.86 -14.97 6.65
N PHE A 169 -4.14 -15.79 5.85
CA PHE A 169 -3.54 -17.05 6.32
C PHE A 169 -2.14 -16.88 6.92
N LEU A 170 -1.53 -15.72 6.80
CA LEU A 170 -0.24 -15.46 7.42
C LEU A 170 -0.41 -15.28 8.93
N PRO A 171 0.39 -15.95 9.77
CA PRO A 171 0.24 -15.90 11.23
C PRO A 171 0.45 -14.50 11.83
N LYS A 172 0.79 -13.52 11.03
CA LYS A 172 0.91 -12.10 11.37
C LYS A 172 0.16 -11.16 10.40
N SER A 173 -0.90 -11.64 9.77
CA SER A 173 -1.68 -10.81 8.82
C SER A 173 -2.28 -9.55 9.45
N SER A 174 -2.48 -9.54 10.77
CA SER A 174 -2.91 -8.36 11.52
C SER A 174 -1.76 -7.43 11.91
N SER A 175 -0.49 -7.83 11.75
CA SER A 175 0.66 -7.00 12.09
C SER A 175 1.08 -6.14 10.89
N THR A 176 1.30 -4.87 11.17
CA THR A 176 1.92 -3.94 10.21
C THR A 176 3.42 -4.16 10.18
N TRP A 177 3.95 -4.33 8.97
CA TRP A 177 5.39 -4.36 8.74
C TRP A 177 5.86 -2.98 8.32
N THR A 178 6.79 -2.40 9.06
CA THR A 178 7.33 -1.09 8.72
C THR A 178 8.48 -1.27 7.72
N VAL A 179 8.27 -0.80 6.51
CA VAL A 179 9.32 -0.65 5.51
C VAL A 179 9.97 0.69 5.71
N SER A 180 11.28 0.75 5.90
CA SER A 180 12.01 2.00 6.11
C SER A 180 13.27 2.06 5.26
N SER A 181 13.61 3.26 4.84
CA SER A 181 14.85 3.57 4.14
C SER A 181 15.39 4.92 4.59
N THR A 182 16.70 5.03 4.64
CA THR A 182 17.39 6.26 5.04
C THR A 182 18.42 6.62 3.96
N SER A 183 18.39 7.86 3.53
CA SER A 183 19.36 8.42 2.59
C SER A 183 20.12 9.56 3.25
N VAL A 184 21.42 9.61 3.03
CA VAL A 184 22.32 10.66 3.56
C VAL A 184 23.11 11.24 2.41
N MET A 185 23.13 12.56 2.29
CA MET A 185 23.91 13.27 1.27
C MET A 185 24.53 14.54 1.83
N VAL A 186 25.51 15.09 1.11
CA VAL A 186 26.17 16.37 1.43
C VAL A 186 25.41 17.51 0.78
N ILE A 187 25.12 18.54 1.54
CA ILE A 187 24.43 19.75 1.07
C ILE A 187 25.35 20.50 0.10
N SER A 188 24.81 20.90 -1.04
CA SER A 188 25.56 21.59 -2.11
C SER A 188 25.38 23.10 -2.07
N GLN A 189 24.30 23.61 -1.51
CA GLN A 189 23.96 25.04 -1.45
C GLN A 189 23.39 25.43 -0.08
#